data_f76c1a79d56a45b49e8a6226de10c136
#
_entry.id   f76c1a79d56a45b49e8a6226de10c136
#
_cell.length_a   1.000
_cell.length_b   1.000
_cell.length_c   1.000
_cell.angle_alpha   90.00
_cell.angle_beta   90.00
_cell.angle_gamma   90.00
#
_symmetry.space_group_name_H-M   'P 1'
#
loop_
_entity.id
_entity.type
_entity.pdbx_description
1 polymer ?
#
loop_
_entity_poly.entity_id
_entity_poly.type
_entity_poly.pdbx_seq_one_letter_code
_entity_poly.pdbx_strand_id
1 'polypeptide(L)'
;MRICIFGAGAVGSHFAVRMALAGHDVCCVMRGPHLEAVKANGLKLRVGDAEFSARITASDDPAALGPQDLVIGTLKATGNPGLVSGLPPLLGEDTAVILAQNGIPWWYHLGLPTNHPTPPDLSFLDPGGRLRATIPMRRIIGGVIFSSNEVVAPGIAENLSPERNRLLIGECDDRQSERIKQFRAILNEASIESAGVPDIREAIWTKLLTNMSMSVLCLITGQTARSVREDPALSDVVPRLIDEADSIAQSCYPKIQRVVRAGRAPNHKPSILQDYELGRALEIDVLVKAPAAFARAAGLSTPMLDLLAGLAIRQARDKGLYQG
;
A
#
# COMPACT_ATOMS: atom_id res chain seq x y z
N MET A 1 7.04 -22.70 4.55
CA MET A 1 7.80 -21.44 4.59
C MET A 1 7.41 -20.68 5.82
N ARG A 2 8.36 -20.05 6.53
CA ARG A 2 8.10 -19.17 7.68
C ARG A 2 7.84 -17.76 7.16
N ILE A 3 6.64 -17.23 7.38
CA ILE A 3 6.19 -15.95 6.83
C ILE A 3 5.75 -15.04 7.98
N CYS A 4 6.34 -13.85 8.06
CA CYS A 4 5.87 -12.82 8.99
C CYS A 4 5.06 -11.75 8.26
N ILE A 5 3.87 -11.49 8.75
CA ILE A 5 3.10 -10.30 8.36
C ILE A 5 3.43 -9.18 9.33
N PHE A 6 4.21 -8.20 8.87
CA PHE A 6 4.59 -7.05 9.68
C PHE A 6 3.57 -5.92 9.53
N GLY A 7 2.77 -5.73 10.57
CA GLY A 7 1.66 -4.78 10.57
C GLY A 7 0.33 -5.41 10.19
N ALA A 8 -0.08 -6.49 10.90
CA ALA A 8 -1.32 -7.20 10.62
C ALA A 8 -2.57 -6.38 11.01
N GLY A 9 -2.77 -5.25 10.31
CA GLY A 9 -4.02 -4.51 10.25
C GLY A 9 -5.00 -5.18 9.27
N ALA A 10 -5.84 -4.39 8.58
CA ALA A 10 -6.87 -4.92 7.69
C ALA A 10 -6.32 -5.83 6.57
N VAL A 11 -5.38 -5.33 5.77
CA VAL A 11 -4.75 -6.09 4.67
C VAL A 11 -3.87 -7.21 5.20
N GLY A 12 -3.04 -6.92 6.21
CA GLY A 12 -2.13 -7.92 6.78
C GLY A 12 -2.88 -9.08 7.42
N SER A 13 -3.98 -8.83 8.12
CA SER A 13 -4.84 -9.88 8.69
C SER A 13 -5.45 -10.78 7.61
N HIS A 14 -5.91 -10.19 6.50
CA HIS A 14 -6.39 -10.95 5.35
C HIS A 14 -5.30 -11.90 4.82
N PHE A 15 -4.10 -11.35 4.54
CA PHE A 15 -2.98 -12.15 4.02
C PHE A 15 -2.56 -13.24 5.01
N ALA A 16 -2.49 -12.92 6.31
CA ALA A 16 -2.12 -13.87 7.33
C ALA A 16 -3.04 -15.08 7.37
N VAL A 17 -4.37 -14.87 7.38
CA VAL A 17 -5.33 -15.98 7.39
C VAL A 17 -5.23 -16.81 6.10
N ARG A 18 -5.16 -16.15 4.94
CA ARG A 18 -5.08 -16.85 3.64
C ARG A 18 -3.82 -17.72 3.54
N MET A 19 -2.67 -17.19 3.93
CA MET A 19 -1.41 -17.94 3.90
C MET A 19 -1.35 -19.07 4.92
N ALA A 20 -1.89 -18.88 6.13
CA ALA A 20 -1.99 -19.93 7.13
C ALA A 20 -2.87 -21.08 6.64
N LEU A 21 -4.01 -20.77 5.98
CA LEU A 21 -4.90 -21.79 5.40
C LEU A 21 -4.26 -22.51 4.19
N ALA A 22 -3.32 -21.89 3.51
CA ALA A 22 -2.50 -22.51 2.46
C ALA A 22 -1.36 -23.39 3.03
N GLY A 23 -1.28 -23.55 4.37
CA GLY A 23 -0.33 -24.46 5.03
C GLY A 23 1.05 -23.84 5.33
N HIS A 24 1.18 -22.50 5.28
CA HIS A 24 2.40 -21.84 5.68
C HIS A 24 2.48 -21.61 7.20
N ASP A 25 3.70 -21.57 7.75
CA ASP A 25 3.97 -21.18 9.12
C ASP A 25 3.96 -19.65 9.21
N VAL A 26 2.82 -19.10 9.66
CA VAL A 26 2.55 -17.65 9.63
C VAL A 26 2.62 -17.08 11.04
N CYS A 27 3.39 -16.01 11.18
CA CYS A 27 3.35 -15.16 12.37
C CYS A 27 3.01 -13.72 12.01
N CYS A 28 2.58 -12.94 13.02
CA CYS A 28 2.15 -11.56 12.82
C CYS A 28 2.78 -10.61 13.83
N VAL A 29 3.30 -9.50 13.37
CA VAL A 29 3.60 -8.33 14.21
C VAL A 29 2.36 -7.44 14.24
N MET A 30 1.75 -7.30 15.42
CA MET A 30 0.56 -6.47 15.65
C MET A 30 0.53 -5.98 17.09
N ARG A 31 -0.39 -5.11 17.44
CA ARG A 31 -0.43 -4.50 18.78
C ARG A 31 -1.85 -4.21 19.27
N GLY A 32 -1.95 -3.91 20.58
CA GLY A 32 -3.18 -3.43 21.22
C GLY A 32 -4.32 -4.44 21.23
N PRO A 33 -5.59 -4.00 21.27
CA PRO A 33 -6.73 -4.91 21.39
C PRO A 33 -6.81 -5.97 20.30
N HIS A 34 -6.28 -5.67 19.10
CA HIS A 34 -6.26 -6.62 17.98
C HIS A 34 -5.32 -7.80 18.30
N LEU A 35 -4.13 -7.54 18.86
CA LEU A 35 -3.19 -8.58 19.30
C LEU A 35 -3.81 -9.47 20.39
N GLU A 36 -4.40 -8.86 21.41
CA GLU A 36 -5.00 -9.62 22.52
C GLU A 36 -6.13 -10.53 22.06
N ALA A 37 -6.99 -10.04 21.16
CA ALA A 37 -8.05 -10.85 20.58
C ALA A 37 -7.51 -12.02 19.73
N VAL A 38 -6.43 -11.79 18.96
CA VAL A 38 -5.81 -12.85 18.15
C VAL A 38 -5.13 -13.89 19.02
N LYS A 39 -4.43 -13.51 20.08
CA LYS A 39 -3.85 -14.44 21.05
C LYS A 39 -4.90 -15.34 21.70
N ALA A 40 -6.04 -14.76 22.08
CA ALA A 40 -7.11 -15.48 22.75
C ALA A 40 -7.91 -16.41 21.79
N ASN A 41 -8.29 -15.90 20.63
CA ASN A 41 -9.33 -16.52 19.78
C ASN A 41 -8.84 -16.95 18.39
N GLY A 42 -7.57 -16.64 18.02
CA GLY A 42 -7.09 -16.73 16.64
C GLY A 42 -7.53 -15.51 15.81
N LEU A 43 -7.07 -15.48 14.55
CA LEU A 43 -7.38 -14.42 13.60
C LEU A 43 -8.49 -14.89 12.66
N LYS A 44 -9.51 -14.05 12.48
CA LYS A 44 -10.66 -14.33 11.62
C LYS A 44 -10.69 -13.43 10.41
N LEU A 45 -11.17 -13.98 9.28
CA LEU A 45 -11.38 -13.28 8.02
C LEU A 45 -12.79 -13.54 7.52
N ARG A 46 -13.56 -12.50 7.30
CA ARG A 46 -14.85 -12.55 6.62
C ARG A 46 -14.71 -12.19 5.15
N VAL A 47 -15.38 -12.97 4.29
CA VAL A 47 -15.39 -12.75 2.83
C VAL A 47 -16.80 -13.05 2.34
N GLY A 48 -17.61 -12.03 2.09
CA GLY A 48 -19.05 -12.21 1.89
C GLY A 48 -19.68 -12.93 3.07
N ASP A 49 -20.40 -14.00 2.83
CA ASP A 49 -21.08 -14.81 3.86
C ASP A 49 -20.15 -15.85 4.52
N ALA A 50 -18.91 -16.00 4.04
CA ALA A 50 -17.97 -16.98 4.56
C ALA A 50 -17.09 -16.37 5.66
N GLU A 51 -16.83 -17.14 6.74
CA GLU A 51 -15.85 -16.82 7.77
C GLU A 51 -14.74 -17.89 7.79
N PHE A 52 -13.51 -17.44 7.72
CA PHE A 52 -12.30 -18.24 7.83
C PHE A 52 -11.60 -17.91 9.15
N SER A 53 -10.90 -18.88 9.73
CA SER A 53 -10.11 -18.65 10.95
C SER A 53 -8.78 -19.40 10.90
N ALA A 54 -7.76 -18.79 11.50
CA ALA A 54 -6.45 -19.41 11.66
C ALA A 54 -5.87 -19.09 13.04
N ARG A 55 -5.24 -20.09 13.65
CA ARG A 55 -4.41 -19.87 14.82
C ARG A 55 -3.03 -19.42 14.34
N ILE A 56 -2.65 -18.20 14.68
CA ILE A 56 -1.44 -17.53 14.20
C ILE A 56 -0.66 -17.04 15.42
N THR A 57 0.64 -17.29 15.43
CA THR A 57 1.54 -16.70 16.45
C THR A 57 1.59 -15.19 16.22
N ALA A 58 1.24 -14.41 17.25
CA ALA A 58 1.20 -12.95 17.16
C ALA A 58 1.94 -12.30 18.33
N SER A 59 2.70 -11.25 18.05
CA SER A 59 3.44 -10.49 19.05
C SER A 59 3.54 -9.01 18.64
N ASP A 60 3.68 -8.14 19.62
CA ASP A 60 4.13 -6.75 19.44
C ASP A 60 5.65 -6.63 19.58
N ASP A 61 6.31 -7.67 20.08
CA ASP A 61 7.76 -7.82 20.07
C ASP A 61 8.22 -8.73 18.91
N PRO A 62 8.79 -8.17 17.83
CA PRO A 62 9.31 -8.96 16.72
C PRO A 62 10.43 -9.93 17.09
N ALA A 63 11.19 -9.65 18.17
CA ALA A 63 12.28 -10.54 18.61
C ALA A 63 11.75 -11.89 19.09
N ALA A 64 10.53 -11.93 19.63
CA ALA A 64 9.88 -13.16 20.05
C ALA A 64 9.51 -14.10 18.86
N LEU A 65 9.50 -13.59 17.63
CA LEU A 65 9.13 -14.35 16.42
C LEU A 65 10.34 -14.94 15.68
N GLY A 66 11.54 -14.36 15.89
CA GLY A 66 12.79 -14.79 15.29
C GLY A 66 12.84 -14.68 13.75
N PRO A 67 13.96 -15.12 13.13
CA PRO A 67 14.17 -14.97 11.69
C PRO A 67 13.14 -15.71 10.85
N GLN A 68 12.76 -15.09 9.74
CA GLN A 68 11.74 -15.54 8.79
C GLN A 68 12.33 -15.76 7.39
N ASP A 69 11.67 -16.58 6.56
CA ASP A 69 12.03 -16.72 5.13
C ASP A 69 11.52 -15.52 4.33
N LEU A 70 10.32 -15.04 4.69
CA LEU A 70 9.65 -13.93 4.04
C LEU A 70 9.00 -13.02 5.08
N VAL A 71 9.20 -11.71 4.94
CA VAL A 71 8.43 -10.70 5.65
C VAL A 71 7.57 -9.93 4.67
N ILE A 72 6.27 -9.81 4.95
CA ILE A 72 5.35 -8.97 4.19
C ILE A 72 4.99 -7.77 5.04
N GLY A 73 5.58 -6.62 4.72
CA GLY A 73 5.28 -5.35 5.37
C GLY A 73 3.99 -4.74 4.82
N THR A 74 2.95 -4.74 5.65
CA THR A 74 1.63 -4.16 5.32
C THR A 74 1.30 -2.93 6.18
N LEU A 75 2.32 -2.36 6.83
CA LEU A 75 2.18 -1.05 7.48
C LEU A 75 1.89 0.03 6.44
N LYS A 76 1.10 1.02 6.83
CA LYS A 76 1.04 2.27 6.08
C LYS A 76 2.40 2.96 6.06
N ALA A 77 2.64 3.82 5.07
CA ALA A 77 3.91 4.56 4.97
C ALA A 77 4.23 5.36 6.24
N THR A 78 3.21 5.87 6.93
CA THR A 78 3.33 6.53 8.24
C THR A 78 3.88 5.62 9.34
N GLY A 79 3.81 4.30 9.17
CA GLY A 79 4.35 3.29 10.08
C GLY A 79 5.78 2.85 9.77
N ASN A 80 6.42 3.38 8.73
CA ASN A 80 7.77 3.00 8.31
C ASN A 80 8.85 3.12 9.40
N PRO A 81 8.81 4.10 10.34
CA PRO A 81 9.72 4.08 11.48
C PRO A 81 9.70 2.79 12.30
N GLY A 82 8.54 2.13 12.37
CA GLY A 82 8.39 0.83 13.03
C GLY A 82 9.12 -0.32 12.31
N LEU A 83 9.30 -0.24 10.99
CA LEU A 83 10.11 -1.20 10.24
C LEU A 83 11.59 -1.09 10.63
N VAL A 84 12.11 0.13 10.80
CA VAL A 84 13.52 0.36 11.17
C VAL A 84 13.87 -0.35 12.48
N SER A 85 13.01 -0.25 13.48
CA SER A 85 13.25 -0.83 14.80
C SER A 85 12.85 -2.31 14.92
N GLY A 86 11.78 -2.71 14.25
CA GLY A 86 11.18 -4.02 14.45
C GLY A 86 11.57 -5.08 13.43
N LEU A 87 12.12 -4.70 12.28
CA LEU A 87 12.46 -5.67 11.24
C LEU A 87 13.74 -6.48 11.50
N PRO A 88 14.82 -5.91 12.08
CA PRO A 88 16.11 -6.62 12.24
C PRO A 88 16.00 -8.02 12.88
N PRO A 89 15.23 -8.26 13.95
CA PRO A 89 15.13 -9.59 14.56
C PRO A 89 14.47 -10.65 13.65
N LEU A 90 13.71 -10.21 12.63
CA LEU A 90 13.02 -11.09 11.67
C LEU A 90 13.88 -11.44 10.47
N LEU A 91 15.05 -10.80 10.31
CA LEU A 91 15.93 -10.98 9.17
C LEU A 91 16.95 -12.10 9.42
N GLY A 92 16.81 -13.23 8.74
CA GLY A 92 17.87 -14.22 8.53
C GLY A 92 18.79 -13.82 7.37
N GLU A 93 19.65 -14.74 6.93
CA GLU A 93 20.61 -14.51 5.85
C GLU A 93 19.92 -14.13 4.53
N ASP A 94 18.88 -14.88 4.14
CA ASP A 94 18.19 -14.74 2.83
C ASP A 94 16.77 -14.19 2.93
N THR A 95 16.36 -13.66 4.08
CA THR A 95 14.99 -13.13 4.25
C THR A 95 14.68 -12.08 3.19
N ALA A 96 13.63 -12.32 2.43
CA ALA A 96 13.06 -11.32 1.53
C ALA A 96 12.01 -10.46 2.25
N VAL A 97 11.86 -9.19 1.82
CA VAL A 97 10.91 -8.24 2.41
C VAL A 97 10.03 -7.67 1.31
N ILE A 98 8.77 -8.12 1.24
CA ILE A 98 7.77 -7.51 0.36
C ILE A 98 7.22 -6.26 1.06
N LEU A 99 7.39 -5.09 0.44
CA LEU A 99 6.86 -3.82 0.94
C LEU A 99 5.56 -3.49 0.21
N ALA A 100 4.45 -3.86 0.81
CA ALA A 100 3.11 -3.74 0.24
C ALA A 100 2.41 -2.48 0.77
N GLN A 101 2.75 -1.32 0.17
CA GLN A 101 2.27 0.00 0.58
C GLN A 101 1.60 0.74 -0.59
N ASN A 102 0.79 1.75 -0.25
CA ASN A 102 0.20 2.65 -1.24
C ASN A 102 1.18 3.78 -1.60
N GLY A 103 0.97 4.41 -2.76
CA GLY A 103 1.71 5.60 -3.20
C GLY A 103 3.12 5.30 -3.67
N ILE A 104 3.93 6.36 -3.79
CA ILE A 104 5.34 6.25 -4.18
C ILE A 104 6.15 5.74 -2.98
N PRO A 105 6.84 4.59 -3.09
CA PRO A 105 7.58 4.04 -1.97
C PRO A 105 8.95 4.72 -1.78
N TRP A 106 9.48 4.66 -0.57
CA TRP A 106 10.80 5.20 -0.24
C TRP A 106 11.95 4.59 -1.06
N TRP A 107 11.79 3.33 -1.50
CA TRP A 107 12.78 2.60 -2.31
C TRP A 107 12.65 2.88 -3.81
N TYR A 108 11.76 3.76 -4.25
CA TYR A 108 11.45 3.99 -5.67
C TYR A 108 12.68 4.22 -6.56
N HIS A 109 13.71 4.90 -6.04
CA HIS A 109 14.94 5.21 -6.78
C HIS A 109 15.97 4.06 -6.81
N LEU A 110 15.76 2.98 -6.05
CA LEU A 110 16.72 1.86 -5.98
C LEU A 110 16.55 0.93 -7.18
N GLY A 111 17.65 0.60 -7.87
CA GLY A 111 17.65 -0.37 -8.96
C GLY A 111 16.94 0.10 -10.24
N LEU A 112 16.69 1.40 -10.39
CA LEU A 112 16.09 1.93 -11.62
C LEU A 112 16.95 1.60 -12.85
N PRO A 113 16.34 1.11 -13.94
CA PRO A 113 17.02 0.97 -15.22
C PRO A 113 17.58 2.30 -15.72
N THR A 114 18.72 2.28 -16.40
CA THR A 114 19.41 3.50 -16.88
C THR A 114 18.61 4.33 -17.89
N ASN A 115 17.65 3.72 -18.55
CA ASN A 115 16.74 4.38 -19.50
C ASN A 115 15.47 4.94 -18.84
N HIS A 116 15.30 4.77 -17.52
CA HIS A 116 14.19 5.35 -16.78
C HIS A 116 14.47 6.84 -16.50
N PRO A 117 13.46 7.73 -16.57
CA PRO A 117 13.63 9.11 -16.15
C PRO A 117 14.14 9.21 -14.70
N THR A 118 15.09 10.10 -14.46
CA THR A 118 15.61 10.33 -13.12
C THR A 118 14.48 10.83 -12.20
N PRO A 119 14.17 10.11 -11.11
CA PRO A 119 13.14 10.56 -10.18
C PRO A 119 13.58 11.84 -9.46
N PRO A 120 12.62 12.66 -8.98
CA PRO A 120 12.92 13.81 -8.13
C PRO A 120 13.53 13.37 -6.80
N ASP A 121 13.98 14.35 -5.99
CA ASP A 121 14.36 14.07 -4.61
C ASP A 121 13.17 13.58 -3.79
N LEU A 122 13.26 12.34 -3.33
CA LEU A 122 12.28 11.65 -2.50
C LEU A 122 12.82 11.35 -1.09
N SER A 123 13.88 12.04 -0.67
CA SER A 123 14.56 11.82 0.64
C SER A 123 13.61 11.98 1.83
N PHE A 124 12.55 12.76 1.69
CA PHE A 124 11.52 12.91 2.71
C PHE A 124 10.70 11.62 2.97
N LEU A 125 10.75 10.62 2.08
CA LEU A 125 10.13 9.31 2.29
C LEU A 125 10.98 8.35 3.14
N ASP A 126 12.29 8.65 3.27
CA ASP A 126 13.24 7.93 4.13
C ASP A 126 14.18 8.93 4.81
N PRO A 127 13.68 9.75 5.76
CA PRO A 127 14.49 10.77 6.42
C PRO A 127 15.71 10.16 7.10
N GLY A 128 16.89 10.68 6.72
CA GLY A 128 18.18 10.18 7.22
C GLY A 128 18.59 8.81 6.68
N GLY A 129 17.89 8.25 5.68
CA GLY A 129 18.29 7.00 5.03
C GLY A 129 18.16 5.75 5.92
N ARG A 130 17.34 5.81 6.97
CA ARG A 130 17.23 4.74 7.98
C ARG A 130 16.60 3.46 7.44
N LEU A 131 15.61 3.58 6.55
CA LEU A 131 14.96 2.43 5.92
C LEU A 131 15.93 1.70 4.99
N ARG A 132 16.66 2.45 4.13
CA ARG A 132 17.67 1.84 3.22
C ARG A 132 18.85 1.23 3.97
N ALA A 133 19.20 1.76 5.13
CA ALA A 133 20.24 1.19 6.00
C ALA A 133 19.78 -0.13 6.63
N THR A 134 18.49 -0.22 7.01
CA THR A 134 17.90 -1.41 7.63
C THR A 134 17.56 -2.50 6.61
N ILE A 135 17.05 -2.09 5.42
CA ILE A 135 16.55 -2.99 4.38
C ILE A 135 17.35 -2.76 3.10
N PRO A 136 18.51 -3.43 2.93
CA PRO A 136 19.29 -3.30 1.71
C PRO A 136 18.50 -3.79 0.48
N MET A 137 18.73 -3.18 -0.68
CA MET A 137 17.99 -3.41 -1.93
C MET A 137 17.82 -4.90 -2.27
N ARG A 138 18.84 -5.74 -2.02
CA ARG A 138 18.77 -7.19 -2.30
C ARG A 138 17.63 -7.91 -1.57
N ARG A 139 17.12 -7.36 -0.47
CA ARG A 139 15.99 -7.92 0.29
C ARG A 139 14.64 -7.38 -0.15
N ILE A 140 14.61 -6.23 -0.80
CA ILE A 140 13.39 -5.52 -1.14
C ILE A 140 12.70 -6.17 -2.33
N ILE A 141 11.40 -6.41 -2.15
CA ILE A 141 10.45 -6.72 -3.22
C ILE A 141 9.34 -5.68 -3.12
N GLY A 142 9.11 -4.98 -4.21
CA GLY A 142 7.99 -4.04 -4.31
C GLY A 142 6.66 -4.78 -4.32
N GLY A 143 5.65 -4.22 -3.65
CA GLY A 143 4.31 -4.79 -3.61
C GLY A 143 3.21 -3.76 -3.87
N VAL A 144 2.25 -4.08 -4.74
CA VAL A 144 1.09 -3.24 -5.05
C VAL A 144 -0.20 -3.99 -4.74
N ILE A 145 -0.94 -3.51 -3.74
CA ILE A 145 -2.15 -4.18 -3.22
C ILE A 145 -3.39 -3.69 -3.98
N PHE A 146 -4.21 -4.60 -4.47
CA PHE A 146 -5.55 -4.33 -5.00
C PHE A 146 -6.58 -5.18 -4.25
N SER A 147 -6.73 -4.90 -2.98
CA SER A 147 -7.69 -5.56 -2.09
C SER A 147 -8.21 -4.52 -1.10
N SER A 148 -9.51 -4.47 -0.91
CA SER A 148 -10.17 -3.62 0.07
C SER A 148 -10.49 -4.45 1.30
N ASN A 149 -9.93 -4.08 2.43
CA ASN A 149 -10.12 -4.80 3.68
C ASN A 149 -10.33 -3.83 4.84
N GLU A 150 -11.04 -4.27 5.86
CA GLU A 150 -11.31 -3.51 7.09
C GLU A 150 -11.12 -4.42 8.31
N VAL A 151 -10.69 -3.85 9.43
CA VAL A 151 -10.77 -4.49 10.75
C VAL A 151 -12.11 -4.11 11.35
N VAL A 152 -13.06 -5.03 11.31
CA VAL A 152 -14.45 -4.78 11.77
C VAL A 152 -14.59 -4.95 13.28
N ALA A 153 -13.70 -5.74 13.89
CA ALA A 153 -13.57 -5.88 15.34
C ALA A 153 -12.15 -6.39 15.68
N PRO A 154 -11.68 -6.25 16.92
CA PRO A 154 -10.44 -6.87 17.35
C PRO A 154 -10.40 -8.37 17.01
N GLY A 155 -9.35 -8.82 16.31
CA GLY A 155 -9.19 -10.20 15.83
C GLY A 155 -10.01 -10.56 14.58
N ILE A 156 -10.79 -9.63 14.01
CA ILE A 156 -11.66 -9.92 12.85
C ILE A 156 -11.41 -8.92 11.74
N ALA A 157 -10.91 -9.38 10.60
CA ALA A 157 -10.83 -8.62 9.36
C ALA A 157 -11.95 -9.02 8.40
N GLU A 158 -12.36 -8.10 7.54
CA GLU A 158 -13.33 -8.34 6.47
C GLU A 158 -12.73 -7.90 5.12
N ASN A 159 -12.90 -8.77 4.10
CA ASN A 159 -12.56 -8.42 2.72
C ASN A 159 -13.81 -7.87 2.03
N LEU A 160 -13.75 -6.59 1.65
CA LEU A 160 -14.83 -5.86 0.99
C LEU A 160 -14.80 -5.99 -0.55
N SER A 161 -13.83 -6.71 -1.10
CA SER A 161 -13.66 -6.89 -2.55
C SER A 161 -13.19 -8.31 -2.89
N PRO A 162 -14.04 -9.34 -2.64
CA PRO A 162 -13.66 -10.74 -2.77
C PRO A 162 -13.19 -11.12 -4.18
N GLU A 163 -13.78 -10.53 -5.22
CA GLU A 163 -13.38 -10.72 -6.62
C GLU A 163 -12.12 -9.94 -7.03
N ARG A 164 -11.52 -9.17 -6.13
CA ARG A 164 -10.34 -8.34 -6.37
C ARG A 164 -9.37 -8.40 -5.22
N ASN A 165 -8.90 -9.60 -4.95
CA ASN A 165 -7.88 -9.87 -3.93
C ASN A 165 -6.54 -10.10 -4.63
N ARG A 166 -5.75 -9.03 -4.78
CA ARG A 166 -4.51 -9.07 -5.57
C ARG A 166 -3.36 -8.37 -4.86
N LEU A 167 -2.18 -9.00 -4.93
CA LEU A 167 -0.89 -8.40 -4.59
C LEU A 167 0.09 -8.61 -5.75
N LEU A 168 0.35 -7.58 -6.53
CA LEU A 168 1.40 -7.61 -7.55
C LEU A 168 2.74 -7.40 -6.87
N ILE A 169 3.75 -8.19 -7.25
CA ILE A 169 5.10 -8.08 -6.70
C ILE A 169 6.16 -8.05 -7.79
N GLY A 170 7.27 -7.35 -7.54
CA GLY A 170 8.41 -7.25 -8.46
C GLY A 170 9.69 -6.84 -7.75
N GLU A 171 10.83 -7.18 -8.36
CA GLU A 171 12.16 -6.70 -7.92
C GLU A 171 12.29 -5.20 -8.11
N CYS A 172 13.19 -4.56 -7.37
CA CYS A 172 13.51 -3.14 -7.56
C CYS A 172 14.21 -2.85 -8.90
N ASP A 173 14.86 -3.84 -9.50
CA ASP A 173 15.54 -3.75 -10.80
C ASP A 173 14.76 -4.39 -11.94
N ASP A 174 13.48 -4.68 -11.71
CA ASP A 174 12.50 -5.25 -12.65
C ASP A 174 12.88 -6.63 -13.23
N ARG A 175 13.96 -7.26 -12.74
CA ARG A 175 14.34 -8.62 -13.19
C ARG A 175 13.29 -9.64 -12.76
N GLN A 176 13.05 -10.62 -13.63
CA GLN A 176 12.15 -11.75 -13.37
C GLN A 176 12.90 -12.88 -12.66
N SER A 177 13.19 -12.68 -11.37
CA SER A 177 13.98 -13.63 -10.55
C SER A 177 13.18 -14.89 -10.17
N GLU A 178 13.89 -15.97 -9.82
CA GLU A 178 13.25 -17.20 -9.34
C GLU A 178 12.49 -16.98 -8.03
N ARG A 179 12.99 -16.12 -7.12
CA ARG A 179 12.27 -15.80 -5.87
C ARG A 179 10.95 -15.09 -6.13
N ILE A 180 10.85 -14.22 -7.16
CA ILE A 180 9.57 -13.60 -7.55
C ILE A 180 8.59 -14.65 -8.04
N LYS A 181 9.03 -15.60 -8.87
CA LYS A 181 8.18 -16.71 -9.35
C LYS A 181 7.67 -17.55 -8.17
N GLN A 182 8.56 -17.88 -7.23
CA GLN A 182 8.23 -18.64 -6.03
C GLN A 182 7.21 -17.92 -5.15
N PHE A 183 7.43 -16.63 -4.85
CA PHE A 183 6.51 -15.87 -3.98
C PHE A 183 5.17 -15.62 -4.65
N ARG A 184 5.13 -15.46 -5.97
CA ARG A 184 3.87 -15.39 -6.72
C ARG A 184 3.10 -16.71 -6.65
N ALA A 185 3.77 -17.85 -6.74
CA ALA A 185 3.12 -19.15 -6.56
C ALA A 185 2.47 -19.27 -5.17
N ILE A 186 3.22 -18.94 -4.11
CA ILE A 186 2.74 -18.93 -2.72
C ILE A 186 1.52 -18.02 -2.54
N LEU A 187 1.55 -16.81 -3.11
CA LEU A 187 0.42 -15.88 -3.04
C LEU A 187 -0.83 -16.46 -3.76
N ASN A 188 -0.65 -17.02 -4.94
CA ASN A 188 -1.76 -17.62 -5.70
C ASN A 188 -2.36 -18.85 -5.00
N GLU A 189 -1.53 -19.72 -4.42
CA GLU A 189 -1.96 -20.86 -3.58
C GLU A 189 -2.78 -20.40 -2.37
N ALA A 190 -2.42 -19.24 -1.79
CA ALA A 190 -3.16 -18.59 -0.72
C ALA A 190 -4.40 -17.80 -1.20
N SER A 191 -4.85 -17.96 -2.45
CA SER A 191 -5.96 -17.21 -3.05
C SER A 191 -5.74 -15.68 -3.01
N ILE A 192 -4.49 -15.25 -3.14
CA ILE A 192 -4.09 -13.84 -3.33
C ILE A 192 -3.52 -13.75 -4.74
N GLU A 193 -4.32 -13.27 -5.70
CA GLU A 193 -3.91 -13.18 -7.10
C GLU A 193 -2.61 -12.39 -7.24
N SER A 194 -1.58 -13.00 -7.85
CA SER A 194 -0.30 -12.35 -8.11
C SER A 194 0.14 -12.62 -9.54
N ALA A 195 -0.32 -11.80 -10.46
CA ALA A 195 0.10 -11.83 -11.86
C ALA A 195 1.54 -11.32 -12.01
N GLY A 196 2.22 -11.75 -13.09
CA GLY A 196 3.53 -11.20 -13.45
C GLY A 196 3.42 -9.75 -13.87
N VAL A 197 4.37 -8.95 -13.42
CA VAL A 197 4.52 -7.56 -13.89
C VAL A 197 5.92 -7.38 -14.45
N PRO A 198 6.08 -6.79 -15.62
CA PRO A 198 7.40 -6.52 -16.20
C PRO A 198 8.13 -5.40 -15.45
N ASP A 199 7.38 -4.46 -14.86
CA ASP A 199 7.87 -3.29 -14.15
C ASP A 199 6.93 -3.00 -12.96
N ILE A 200 7.48 -3.10 -11.75
CA ILE A 200 6.68 -2.89 -10.53
C ILE A 200 6.27 -1.43 -10.34
N ARG A 201 7.07 -0.49 -10.83
CA ARG A 201 6.78 0.94 -10.71
C ARG A 201 5.65 1.37 -11.65
N GLU A 202 5.56 0.76 -12.84
CA GLU A 202 4.40 0.98 -13.71
C GLU A 202 3.10 0.53 -13.01
N ALA A 203 3.12 -0.59 -12.30
CA ALA A 203 1.99 -1.04 -11.49
C ALA A 203 1.66 -0.08 -10.34
N ILE A 204 2.70 0.50 -9.70
CA ILE A 204 2.54 1.55 -8.68
C ILE A 204 1.83 2.76 -9.28
N TRP A 205 2.32 3.29 -10.40
CA TRP A 205 1.72 4.45 -11.06
C TRP A 205 0.29 4.18 -11.54
N THR A 206 0.02 3.01 -12.12
CA THR A 206 -1.33 2.61 -12.53
C THR A 206 -2.34 2.69 -11.38
N LYS A 207 -1.94 2.27 -10.19
CA LYS A 207 -2.78 2.40 -9.00
C LYS A 207 -2.85 3.83 -8.49
N LEU A 208 -1.72 4.53 -8.51
CA LEU A 208 -1.58 5.88 -7.98
C LEU A 208 -2.43 6.91 -8.75
N LEU A 209 -2.64 6.71 -10.06
CA LEU A 209 -3.53 7.55 -10.87
C LEU A 209 -4.89 7.81 -10.20
N THR A 210 -5.48 6.79 -9.59
CA THR A 210 -6.74 6.94 -8.86
C THR A 210 -6.52 7.56 -7.47
N ASN A 211 -5.45 7.17 -6.79
CA ASN A 211 -5.23 7.61 -5.41
C ASN A 211 -4.86 9.09 -5.32
N MET A 212 -4.01 9.60 -6.21
CA MET A 212 -3.60 11.01 -6.18
C MET A 212 -4.67 11.99 -6.70
N SER A 213 -5.66 11.50 -7.43
CA SER A 213 -6.76 12.32 -7.95
C SER A 213 -8.04 12.08 -7.15
N MET A 214 -8.77 11.00 -7.47
CA MET A 214 -10.10 10.72 -6.92
C MET A 214 -10.10 10.51 -5.40
N SER A 215 -9.08 9.83 -4.84
CA SER A 215 -9.10 9.58 -3.38
C SER A 215 -8.84 10.87 -2.59
N VAL A 216 -8.00 11.78 -3.11
CA VAL A 216 -7.77 13.09 -2.49
C VAL A 216 -9.01 13.98 -2.61
N LEU A 217 -9.70 13.97 -3.76
CA LEU A 217 -10.96 14.70 -3.94
C LEU A 217 -12.05 14.17 -3.00
N CYS A 218 -12.12 12.84 -2.81
CA CYS A 218 -13.02 12.24 -1.82
C CYS A 218 -12.68 12.67 -0.39
N LEU A 219 -11.39 12.79 -0.04
CA LEU A 219 -10.95 13.31 1.27
C LEU A 219 -11.47 14.73 1.50
N ILE A 220 -11.32 15.63 0.51
CA ILE A 220 -11.73 17.03 0.61
C ILE A 220 -13.26 17.18 0.70
N THR A 221 -14.00 16.38 -0.09
CA THR A 221 -15.47 16.47 -0.14
C THR A 221 -16.17 15.65 0.96
N GLY A 222 -15.48 14.71 1.62
CA GLY A 222 -16.07 13.75 2.53
C GLY A 222 -16.97 12.72 1.85
N GLN A 223 -16.88 12.59 0.50
CA GLN A 223 -17.80 11.79 -0.31
C GLN A 223 -17.15 10.51 -0.86
N THR A 224 -17.98 9.56 -1.30
CA THR A 224 -17.53 8.39 -2.04
C THR A 224 -17.15 8.76 -3.47
N ALA A 225 -16.33 7.93 -4.14
CA ALA A 225 -15.96 8.16 -5.53
C ALA A 225 -17.19 8.19 -6.47
N ARG A 226 -18.26 7.47 -6.13
CA ARG A 226 -19.53 7.53 -6.87
C ARG A 226 -20.18 8.89 -6.72
N SER A 227 -20.38 9.35 -5.47
CA SER A 227 -21.02 10.64 -5.20
C SER A 227 -20.26 11.78 -5.86
N VAL A 228 -18.92 11.79 -5.79
CA VAL A 228 -18.07 12.80 -6.45
C VAL A 228 -18.25 12.81 -7.96
N ARG A 229 -18.35 11.64 -8.61
CA ARG A 229 -18.52 11.54 -10.07
C ARG A 229 -19.92 11.90 -10.55
N GLU A 230 -20.93 11.68 -9.73
CA GLU A 230 -22.32 11.94 -10.04
C GLU A 230 -22.74 13.38 -9.64
N ASP A 231 -21.87 14.15 -8.97
CA ASP A 231 -22.13 15.52 -8.55
C ASP A 231 -21.99 16.50 -9.73
N PRO A 232 -23.07 17.19 -10.15
CA PRO A 232 -23.00 18.17 -11.22
C PRO A 232 -22.02 19.31 -10.98
N ALA A 233 -21.77 19.70 -9.72
CA ALA A 233 -20.83 20.76 -9.36
C ALA A 233 -19.37 20.37 -9.61
N LEU A 234 -19.08 19.07 -9.73
CA LEU A 234 -17.74 18.51 -9.95
C LEU A 234 -17.55 17.96 -11.36
N SER A 235 -18.53 18.09 -12.24
CA SER A 235 -18.52 17.55 -13.62
C SER A 235 -17.30 17.99 -14.43
N ASP A 236 -16.86 19.24 -14.29
CA ASP A 236 -15.69 19.79 -14.98
C ASP A 236 -14.38 19.62 -14.19
N VAL A 237 -14.47 19.41 -12.87
CA VAL A 237 -13.33 19.25 -11.98
C VAL A 237 -12.69 17.88 -12.15
N VAL A 238 -13.51 16.82 -12.16
CA VAL A 238 -13.04 15.43 -12.21
C VAL A 238 -12.21 15.11 -13.46
N PRO A 239 -12.65 15.47 -14.70
CA PRO A 239 -11.84 15.25 -15.89
C PRO A 239 -10.47 15.93 -15.83
N ARG A 240 -10.42 17.21 -15.41
CA ARG A 240 -9.15 17.97 -15.30
C ARG A 240 -8.18 17.35 -14.32
N LEU A 241 -8.66 16.90 -13.16
CA LEU A 241 -7.83 16.17 -12.19
C LEU A 241 -7.28 14.87 -12.76
N ILE A 242 -8.10 14.19 -13.56
CA ILE A 242 -7.70 12.96 -14.24
C ILE A 242 -6.58 13.26 -15.25
N ASP A 243 -6.75 14.30 -16.08
CA ASP A 243 -5.78 14.68 -17.10
C ASP A 243 -4.43 15.09 -16.49
N GLU A 244 -4.45 15.88 -15.40
CA GLU A 244 -3.23 16.25 -14.69
C GLU A 244 -2.52 15.01 -14.10
N ALA A 245 -3.27 14.09 -13.47
CA ALA A 245 -2.71 12.87 -12.92
C ALA A 245 -2.11 11.96 -14.01
N ASP A 246 -2.81 11.81 -15.14
CA ASP A 246 -2.34 11.04 -16.28
C ASP A 246 -1.05 11.65 -16.87
N SER A 247 -0.97 12.98 -16.97
CA SER A 247 0.22 13.68 -17.44
C SER A 247 1.44 13.41 -16.56
N ILE A 248 1.27 13.40 -15.22
CA ILE A 248 2.36 13.07 -14.30
C ILE A 248 2.83 11.63 -14.52
N ALA A 249 1.93 10.66 -14.56
CA ALA A 249 2.30 9.27 -14.75
C ALA A 249 2.96 9.03 -16.13
N GLN A 250 2.46 9.69 -17.18
CA GLN A 250 3.00 9.59 -18.54
C GLN A 250 4.39 10.22 -18.68
N SER A 251 4.76 11.18 -17.83
CA SER A 251 6.13 11.69 -17.81
C SER A 251 7.17 10.64 -17.41
N CYS A 252 6.76 9.63 -16.65
CA CYS A 252 7.60 8.49 -16.27
C CYS A 252 7.37 7.28 -17.16
N TYR A 253 6.12 7.05 -17.56
CA TYR A 253 5.65 5.90 -18.32
C TYR A 253 4.76 6.36 -19.48
N PRO A 254 5.32 6.74 -20.65
CA PRO A 254 4.57 7.37 -21.74
C PRO A 254 3.38 6.57 -22.27
N LYS A 255 3.41 5.24 -22.09
CA LYS A 255 2.33 4.34 -22.52
C LYS A 255 1.33 3.99 -21.43
N ILE A 256 1.52 4.52 -20.22
CA ILE A 256 0.59 4.24 -19.13
C ILE A 256 -0.78 4.78 -19.44
N GLN A 257 -1.79 3.98 -19.18
CA GLN A 257 -3.18 4.37 -19.35
C GLN A 257 -3.95 4.11 -18.09
N ARG A 258 -4.83 5.03 -17.75
CA ARG A 258 -5.76 4.82 -16.65
C ARG A 258 -6.64 3.62 -16.96
N VAL A 259 -6.70 2.67 -16.03
CA VAL A 259 -7.65 1.57 -16.10
C VAL A 259 -9.05 2.13 -15.86
N VAL A 260 -9.73 2.51 -16.95
CA VAL A 260 -11.15 2.88 -16.91
C VAL A 260 -11.94 1.59 -16.76
N ARG A 261 -12.53 1.39 -15.59
CA ARG A 261 -13.43 0.25 -15.38
C ARG A 261 -14.78 0.56 -15.99
N ALA A 262 -15.26 -0.33 -16.83
CA ALA A 262 -16.66 -0.36 -17.22
C ALA A 262 -17.51 -0.54 -15.95
N GLY A 263 -18.51 0.34 -15.75
CA GLY A 263 -19.43 0.27 -14.62
C GLY A 263 -19.41 1.51 -13.71
N ARG A 264 -20.27 1.49 -12.70
CA ARG A 264 -20.37 2.59 -11.73
C ARG A 264 -19.11 2.70 -10.87
N ALA A 265 -18.73 3.91 -10.53
CA ALA A 265 -17.68 4.17 -9.55
C ALA A 265 -18.00 3.49 -8.20
N PRO A 266 -16.97 3.08 -7.43
CA PRO A 266 -17.17 2.45 -6.13
C PRO A 266 -17.98 3.34 -5.19
N ASN A 267 -18.92 2.73 -4.45
CA ASN A 267 -19.70 3.43 -3.42
C ASN A 267 -19.11 3.28 -2.02
N HIS A 268 -17.83 2.96 -1.92
CA HIS A 268 -17.10 2.97 -0.65
C HIS A 268 -16.17 4.17 -0.58
N LYS A 269 -15.87 4.59 0.65
CA LYS A 269 -14.91 5.65 0.91
C LYS A 269 -13.49 5.14 0.68
N PRO A 270 -12.60 5.88 -0.01
CA PRO A 270 -11.21 5.48 -0.14
C PRO A 270 -10.49 5.49 1.22
N SER A 271 -9.41 4.71 1.33
CA SER A 271 -8.70 4.50 2.60
C SER A 271 -8.22 5.80 3.27
N ILE A 272 -7.81 6.79 2.50
CA ILE A 272 -7.36 8.08 3.03
C ILE A 272 -8.52 8.86 3.70
N LEU A 273 -9.74 8.78 3.18
CA LEU A 273 -10.92 9.37 3.80
C LEU A 273 -11.34 8.60 5.04
N GLN A 274 -11.31 7.26 5.00
CA GLN A 274 -11.57 6.43 6.18
C GLN A 274 -10.59 6.76 7.32
N ASP A 275 -9.30 6.92 7.01
CA ASP A 275 -8.30 7.30 8.01
C ASP A 275 -8.55 8.68 8.61
N TYR A 276 -8.93 9.63 7.77
CA TYR A 276 -9.28 10.97 8.22
C TYR A 276 -10.47 10.97 9.18
N GLU A 277 -11.53 10.21 8.88
CA GLU A 277 -12.71 10.09 9.73
C GLU A 277 -12.41 9.36 11.05
N LEU A 278 -11.51 8.36 11.00
CA LEU A 278 -11.08 7.60 12.17
C LEU A 278 -9.94 8.27 12.98
N GLY A 279 -9.52 9.48 12.58
CA GLY A 279 -8.46 10.21 13.29
C GLY A 279 -7.08 9.52 13.19
N ARG A 280 -6.80 8.83 12.08
CA ARG A 280 -5.53 8.14 11.86
C ARG A 280 -4.60 8.98 11.00
N ALA A 281 -3.29 8.84 11.19
CA ALA A 281 -2.28 9.52 10.38
C ALA A 281 -2.48 9.23 8.88
N LEU A 282 -2.40 10.29 8.05
CA LEU A 282 -2.64 10.24 6.62
C LEU A 282 -1.35 10.03 5.82
N GLU A 283 -1.43 9.28 4.75
CA GLU A 283 -0.32 8.96 3.83
C GLU A 283 -0.06 10.10 2.82
N ILE A 284 0.01 11.35 3.32
CA ILE A 284 0.18 12.57 2.49
C ILE A 284 1.48 12.53 1.68
N ASP A 285 2.59 12.10 2.28
CA ASP A 285 3.88 12.13 1.61
C ASP A 285 3.91 11.25 0.36
N VAL A 286 3.38 10.03 0.45
CA VAL A 286 3.43 9.04 -0.64
C VAL A 286 2.33 9.21 -1.67
N LEU A 287 1.15 9.77 -1.29
CA LEU A 287 0.00 9.91 -2.17
C LEU A 287 -0.14 11.29 -2.79
N VAL A 288 0.45 12.31 -2.17
CA VAL A 288 0.24 13.73 -2.55
C VAL A 288 1.57 14.42 -2.85
N LYS A 289 2.50 14.47 -1.88
CA LYS A 289 3.77 15.20 -2.05
C LYS A 289 4.70 14.56 -3.06
N ALA A 290 4.82 13.23 -3.06
CA ALA A 290 5.69 12.55 -4.00
C ALA A 290 5.21 12.72 -5.45
N PRO A 291 3.94 12.50 -5.83
CA PRO A 291 3.45 12.83 -7.17
C PRO A 291 3.67 14.29 -7.57
N ALA A 292 3.43 15.24 -6.67
CA ALA A 292 3.68 16.65 -6.93
C ALA A 292 5.18 16.96 -7.16
N ALA A 293 6.10 16.21 -6.52
CA ALA A 293 7.53 16.32 -6.79
C ALA A 293 7.86 15.84 -8.22
N PHE A 294 7.25 14.74 -8.68
CA PHE A 294 7.39 14.27 -10.07
C PHE A 294 6.85 15.28 -11.07
N ALA A 295 5.67 15.88 -10.83
CA ALA A 295 5.12 16.93 -11.67
C ALA A 295 6.08 18.10 -11.85
N ARG A 296 6.63 18.61 -10.74
CA ARG A 296 7.61 19.71 -10.75
C ARG A 296 8.90 19.35 -11.49
N ALA A 297 9.44 18.14 -11.27
CA ALA A 297 10.65 17.68 -11.96
C ALA A 297 10.46 17.55 -13.47
N ALA A 298 9.24 17.19 -13.91
CA ALA A 298 8.86 17.10 -15.31
C ALA A 298 8.44 18.46 -15.92
N GLY A 299 8.42 19.55 -15.15
CA GLY A 299 7.97 20.87 -15.61
C GLY A 299 6.49 20.94 -15.96
N LEU A 300 5.66 20.06 -15.38
CA LEU A 300 4.24 19.99 -15.65
C LEU A 300 3.47 21.01 -14.80
N SER A 301 2.45 21.62 -15.41
CA SER A 301 1.48 22.46 -14.70
C SER A 301 0.34 21.59 -14.19
N THR A 302 0.14 21.55 -12.87
CA THR A 302 -0.87 20.70 -12.20
C THR A 302 -1.71 21.53 -11.21
N PRO A 303 -2.37 22.63 -11.66
CA PRO A 303 -3.00 23.58 -10.74
C PRO A 303 -4.13 22.96 -9.91
N MET A 304 -4.88 21.99 -10.44
CA MET A 304 -5.96 21.34 -9.72
C MET A 304 -5.42 20.37 -8.65
N LEU A 305 -4.40 19.58 -9.00
CA LEU A 305 -3.75 18.68 -8.03
C LEU A 305 -2.98 19.48 -6.98
N ASP A 306 -2.33 20.59 -7.34
CA ASP A 306 -1.63 21.46 -6.39
C ASP A 306 -2.61 22.10 -5.38
N LEU A 307 -3.78 22.55 -5.84
CA LEU A 307 -4.83 23.04 -4.97
C LEU A 307 -5.34 21.95 -4.02
N LEU A 308 -5.67 20.77 -4.55
CA LEU A 308 -6.11 19.64 -3.72
C LEU A 308 -5.02 19.21 -2.71
N ALA A 309 -3.77 19.21 -3.12
CA ALA A 309 -2.65 18.92 -2.25
C ALA A 309 -2.57 19.90 -1.07
N GLY A 310 -2.68 21.20 -1.36
CA GLY A 310 -2.69 22.25 -0.34
C GLY A 310 -3.84 22.08 0.64
N LEU A 311 -5.05 21.83 0.14
CA LEU A 311 -6.25 21.61 0.96
C LEU A 311 -6.12 20.34 1.83
N ALA A 312 -5.66 19.23 1.24
CA ALA A 312 -5.48 17.97 1.96
C ALA A 312 -4.43 18.08 3.07
N ILE A 313 -3.30 18.73 2.81
CA ILE A 313 -2.26 19.00 3.80
C ILE A 313 -2.80 19.87 4.93
N ARG A 314 -3.49 20.96 4.60
CA ARG A 314 -4.08 21.85 5.59
C ARG A 314 -5.08 21.12 6.48
N GLN A 315 -6.02 20.40 5.86
CA GLN A 315 -7.06 19.65 6.58
C GLN A 315 -6.45 18.55 7.49
N ALA A 316 -5.38 17.87 7.02
CA ALA A 316 -4.68 16.86 7.79
C ALA A 316 -3.93 17.47 9.00
N ARG A 317 -3.30 18.63 8.83
CA ARG A 317 -2.61 19.36 9.90
C ARG A 317 -3.59 19.89 10.96
N ASP A 318 -4.72 20.44 10.56
CA ASP A 318 -5.72 20.98 11.48
C ASP A 318 -6.29 19.91 12.43
N LYS A 319 -6.34 18.66 11.99
CA LYS A 319 -6.70 17.51 12.83
C LYS A 319 -5.51 16.82 13.51
N GLY A 320 -4.27 17.29 13.31
CA GLY A 320 -3.07 16.65 13.86
C GLY A 320 -2.74 15.29 13.22
N LEU A 321 -3.27 15.00 12.02
CA LEU A 321 -3.10 13.73 11.32
C LEU A 321 -1.90 13.73 10.35
N TYR A 322 -1.21 14.86 10.26
CA TYR A 322 0.00 15.05 9.45
C TYR A 322 0.87 16.17 10.06
N GLN A 323 2.17 15.92 10.22
CA GLN A 323 3.12 16.84 10.86
C GLN A 323 4.24 17.34 9.92
N GLY A 324 4.35 16.76 8.71
CA GLY A 324 5.44 17.03 7.77
C GLY A 324 5.20 18.13 6.75
#